data_fb520fbd6505d5b5f937057ceaf65d75
#
_entry.id   fb520fbd6505d5b5f937057ceaf65d75
#
_cell.length_a   1.000
_cell.length_b   1.000
_cell.length_c   1.000
_cell.angle_alpha   90.00
_cell.angle_beta   90.00
_cell.angle_gamma   90.00
#
_symmetry.space_group_name_H-M   'P 1'
#
loop_
_entity.id
_entity.type
_entity.pdbx_description
1 polymer ?
#
loop_
_entity_poly.entity_id
_entity_poly.type
_entity_poly.pdbx_seq_one_letter_code
_entity_poly.pdbx_strand_id
1 'polypeptide(L)'
;MKIAQYGTTIAIIHAIANGLHGLAHLEIPIPLSHLQSLFVGIVIFLIPIIAAVLLWTQFYRIGSWLLLCSMAGSILFGLYNHFIAISPDHVSQVAFEGWGLLFQVTAILILIVDGLGAGIGFWALRNIQQQEQGAL
;
A
#
# COMPACT_ATOMS: atom_id res chain seq x y z
N MET A 1 20.33 -5.73 -6.36
CA MET A 1 19.94 -4.53 -7.13
C MET A 1 18.50 -4.57 -7.65
N LYS A 2 18.04 -5.58 -8.42
CA LYS A 2 16.67 -5.60 -8.99
C LYS A 2 15.55 -5.52 -7.95
N ILE A 3 15.66 -6.25 -6.82
CA ILE A 3 14.66 -6.25 -5.75
C ILE A 3 14.48 -4.84 -5.17
N ALA A 4 15.57 -4.14 -4.85
CA ALA A 4 15.51 -2.78 -4.32
C ALA A 4 14.88 -1.81 -5.33
N GLN A 5 15.23 -1.92 -6.63
CA GLN A 5 14.62 -1.10 -7.67
C GLN A 5 13.09 -1.32 -7.77
N TYR A 6 12.65 -2.58 -7.90
CA TYR A 6 11.21 -2.88 -8.00
C TYR A 6 10.46 -2.48 -6.72
N GLY A 7 11.02 -2.79 -5.54
CA GLY A 7 10.40 -2.41 -4.26
C GLY A 7 10.29 -0.90 -4.08
N THR A 8 11.33 -0.14 -4.44
CA THR A 8 11.28 1.33 -4.38
C THR A 8 10.31 1.91 -5.41
N THR A 9 10.31 1.39 -6.65
CA THR A 9 9.38 1.85 -7.69
C THR A 9 7.93 1.65 -7.26
N ILE A 10 7.58 0.46 -6.76
CA ILE A 10 6.20 0.18 -6.33
C ILE A 10 5.82 1.02 -5.10
N ALA A 11 6.74 1.27 -4.16
CA ALA A 11 6.49 2.15 -3.01
C ALA A 11 6.22 3.61 -3.44
N ILE A 12 6.91 4.11 -4.46
CA ILE A 12 6.65 5.44 -5.03
C ILE A 12 5.27 5.49 -5.69
N ILE A 13 4.94 4.50 -6.52
CA ILE A 13 3.63 4.44 -7.20
C ILE A 13 2.50 4.34 -6.16
N HIS A 14 2.69 3.52 -5.12
CA HIS A 14 1.79 3.39 -3.98
C HIS A 14 1.59 4.74 -3.26
N ALA A 15 2.67 5.46 -2.95
CA ALA A 15 2.59 6.76 -2.28
C ALA A 15 1.83 7.80 -3.13
N ILE A 16 2.04 7.82 -4.46
CA ILE A 16 1.32 8.69 -5.38
C ILE A 16 -0.17 8.33 -5.42
N ALA A 17 -0.50 7.04 -5.58
CA ALA A 17 -1.89 6.58 -5.64
C ALA A 17 -2.65 6.91 -4.35
N ASN A 18 -2.04 6.62 -3.18
CA ASN A 18 -2.62 6.95 -1.88
C ASN A 18 -2.69 8.47 -1.62
N GLY A 19 -1.72 9.25 -2.11
CA GLY A 19 -1.77 10.71 -2.05
C GLY A 19 -2.95 11.29 -2.84
N LEU A 20 -3.19 10.79 -4.05
CA LEU A 20 -4.36 11.19 -4.86
C LEU A 20 -5.68 10.76 -4.23
N HIS A 21 -5.72 9.55 -3.65
CA HIS A 21 -6.89 9.06 -2.93
C HIS A 21 -7.16 9.89 -1.67
N GLY A 22 -6.13 10.21 -0.90
CA GLY A 22 -6.21 11.09 0.26
C GLY A 22 -6.69 12.49 -0.09
N LEU A 23 -6.27 13.04 -1.26
CA LEU A 23 -6.79 14.31 -1.77
C LEU A 23 -8.30 14.22 -2.05
N ALA A 24 -8.77 13.15 -2.68
CA ALA A 24 -10.19 12.93 -2.88
C ALA A 24 -10.97 12.86 -1.54
N HIS A 25 -10.42 12.22 -0.52
CA HIS A 25 -10.99 12.20 0.83
C HIS A 25 -11.10 13.59 1.49
N LEU A 26 -10.17 14.50 1.22
CA LEU A 26 -10.24 15.86 1.76
C LEU A 26 -11.34 16.69 1.10
N GLU A 27 -11.58 16.49 -0.18
CA GLU A 27 -12.59 17.20 -0.96
C GLU A 27 -14.00 16.61 -0.79
N ILE A 28 -14.07 15.29 -0.56
CA ILE A 28 -15.29 14.59 -0.15
C ILE A 28 -15.17 14.40 1.36
N PRO A 29 -15.93 15.10 2.21
CA PRO A 29 -15.73 15.07 3.66
C PRO A 29 -16.12 13.71 4.25
N ILE A 30 -15.30 12.70 4.04
CA ILE A 30 -15.42 11.35 4.61
C ILE A 30 -14.56 11.31 5.87
N PRO A 31 -15.15 11.31 7.08
CA PRO A 31 -14.38 11.34 8.32
C PRO A 31 -13.71 9.99 8.58
N LEU A 32 -12.41 10.01 8.81
CA LEU A 32 -11.66 8.88 9.35
C LEU A 32 -11.66 8.95 10.88
N SER A 33 -11.83 7.82 11.54
CA SER A 33 -11.59 7.71 12.98
C SER A 33 -10.10 7.94 13.28
N HIS A 34 -9.77 8.26 14.53
CA HIS A 34 -8.38 8.44 14.95
C HIS A 34 -7.51 7.21 14.68
N LEU A 35 -8.04 6.00 14.93
CA LEU A 35 -7.34 4.74 14.63
C LEU A 35 -7.12 4.53 13.15
N GLN A 36 -8.10 4.83 12.31
CA GLN A 36 -7.95 4.76 10.85
C GLN A 36 -6.88 5.75 10.37
N SER A 37 -6.89 6.98 10.87
CA SER A 37 -5.87 7.99 10.52
C SER A 37 -4.46 7.56 10.92
N LEU A 38 -4.29 6.96 12.11
CA LEU A 38 -3.01 6.41 12.55
C LEU A 38 -2.58 5.23 11.66
N PHE A 39 -3.50 4.33 11.32
CA PHE A 39 -3.21 3.21 10.43
C PHE A 39 -2.75 3.70 9.05
N VAL A 40 -3.48 4.65 8.47
CA VAL A 40 -3.13 5.27 7.17
C VAL A 40 -1.75 5.92 7.25
N GLY A 41 -1.49 6.76 8.27
CA GLY A 41 -0.22 7.46 8.42
C GLY A 41 0.97 6.52 8.62
N ILE A 42 0.82 5.50 9.46
CA ILE A 42 1.93 4.61 9.84
C ILE A 42 2.05 3.46 8.82
N VAL A 43 0.99 2.67 8.63
CA VAL A 43 1.07 1.42 7.86
C VAL A 43 1.05 1.68 6.37
N ILE A 44 0.21 2.62 5.89
CA ILE A 44 0.06 2.89 4.46
C ILE A 44 1.13 3.87 3.96
N PHE A 45 1.52 4.91 4.72
CA PHE A 45 2.51 5.87 4.25
C PHE A 45 3.92 5.62 4.78
N LEU A 46 4.11 5.56 6.10
CA LEU A 46 5.45 5.55 6.69
C LEU A 46 6.21 4.24 6.45
N ILE A 47 5.56 3.09 6.70
CA ILE A 47 6.23 1.79 6.60
C ILE A 47 6.72 1.48 5.18
N PRO A 48 5.98 1.72 4.08
CA PRO A 48 6.50 1.50 2.73
C PRO A 48 7.73 2.35 2.38
N ILE A 49 7.80 3.58 2.91
CA ILE A 49 8.98 4.45 2.75
C ILE A 49 10.19 3.85 3.45
N ILE A 50 10.02 3.43 4.71
CA ILE A 50 11.08 2.75 5.47
C ILE A 50 11.50 1.47 4.76
N ALA A 51 10.55 0.67 4.28
CA ALA A 51 10.82 -0.55 3.51
C ALA A 51 11.68 -0.25 2.28
N ALA A 52 11.29 0.76 1.49
CA ALA A 52 12.03 1.17 0.29
C ALA A 52 13.49 1.55 0.62
N VAL A 53 13.74 2.28 1.70
CA VAL A 53 15.09 2.63 2.16
C VAL A 53 15.86 1.38 2.58
N LEU A 54 15.27 0.50 3.39
CA LEU A 54 15.93 -0.70 3.90
C LEU A 54 16.30 -1.69 2.78
N LEU A 55 15.52 -1.73 1.68
CA LEU A 55 15.83 -2.58 0.51
C LEU A 55 17.20 -2.25 -0.13
N TRP A 56 17.76 -1.05 0.08
CA TRP A 56 19.07 -0.64 -0.41
C TRP A 56 20.22 -0.84 0.59
N THR A 57 19.92 -1.41 1.77
CA THR A 57 20.88 -1.62 2.86
C THR A 57 21.10 -3.10 3.13
N GLN A 58 21.98 -3.41 4.08
CA GLN A 58 22.14 -4.77 4.62
C GLN A 58 20.87 -5.33 5.27
N PHE A 59 19.89 -4.48 5.60
CA PHE A 59 18.60 -4.85 6.20
C PHE A 59 17.51 -5.14 5.16
N TYR A 60 17.89 -5.43 3.90
CA TYR A 60 16.97 -5.67 2.79
C TYR A 60 15.92 -6.78 3.08
N ARG A 61 16.24 -7.77 3.93
CA ARG A 61 15.30 -8.81 4.39
C ARG A 61 14.17 -8.20 5.24
N ILE A 62 14.52 -7.30 6.18
CA ILE A 62 13.54 -6.56 6.98
C ILE A 62 12.71 -5.65 6.07
N GLY A 63 13.36 -4.94 5.15
CA GLY A 63 12.69 -4.12 4.13
C GLY A 63 11.67 -4.92 3.32
N SER A 64 11.99 -6.14 2.91
CA SER A 64 11.09 -7.04 2.16
C SER A 64 9.88 -7.46 2.99
N TRP A 65 10.06 -7.79 4.27
CA TRP A 65 8.96 -8.08 5.19
C TRP A 65 8.06 -6.86 5.43
N LEU A 66 8.66 -5.69 5.65
CA LEU A 66 7.89 -4.46 5.84
C LEU A 66 7.08 -4.10 4.60
N LEU A 67 7.66 -4.25 3.40
CA LEU A 67 6.95 -4.03 2.14
C LEU A 67 5.76 -4.99 2.01
N LEU A 68 5.98 -6.30 2.19
CA LEU A 68 4.93 -7.30 2.13
C LEU A 68 3.79 -7.00 3.13
N CYS A 69 4.13 -6.81 4.41
CA CYS A 69 3.14 -6.65 5.46
C CYS A 69 2.36 -5.33 5.34
N SER A 70 3.04 -4.22 4.99
CA SER A 70 2.37 -2.93 4.83
C SER A 70 1.41 -2.92 3.61
N MET A 71 1.84 -3.47 2.48
CA MET A 71 1.00 -3.56 1.28
C MET A 71 -0.20 -4.51 1.51
N ALA A 72 0.01 -5.67 2.15
CA ALA A 72 -1.08 -6.57 2.51
C ALA A 72 -2.06 -5.91 3.51
N GLY A 73 -1.53 -5.18 4.50
CA GLY A 73 -2.34 -4.42 5.45
C GLY A 73 -3.17 -3.33 4.77
N SER A 74 -2.59 -2.63 3.79
CA SER A 74 -3.27 -1.62 2.98
C SER A 74 -4.40 -2.24 2.15
N ILE A 75 -4.18 -3.41 1.52
CA ILE A 75 -5.23 -4.15 0.80
C ILE A 75 -6.40 -4.48 1.74
N LEU A 76 -6.10 -5.06 2.91
CA LEU A 76 -7.15 -5.45 3.85
C LEU A 76 -7.95 -4.24 4.34
N PHE A 77 -7.26 -3.14 4.65
CA PHE A 77 -7.89 -1.88 5.07
C PHE A 77 -8.76 -1.30 3.96
N GLY A 78 -8.23 -1.19 2.74
CA GLY A 78 -8.96 -0.64 1.59
C GLY A 78 -10.16 -1.50 1.19
N LEU A 79 -10.00 -2.84 1.11
CA LEU A 79 -11.11 -3.76 0.83
C LEU A 79 -12.21 -3.63 1.88
N TYR A 80 -11.86 -3.61 3.15
CA TYR A 80 -12.86 -3.52 4.21
C TYR A 80 -13.63 -2.21 4.17
N ASN A 81 -12.93 -1.06 4.13
CA ASN A 81 -13.59 0.25 4.24
C ASN A 81 -14.30 0.67 2.94
N HIS A 82 -13.72 0.38 1.77
CA HIS A 82 -14.27 0.86 0.49
C HIS A 82 -15.22 -0.10 -0.20
N PHE A 83 -15.16 -1.43 0.11
CA PHE A 83 -15.90 -2.43 -0.64
C PHE A 83 -16.75 -3.38 0.22
N ILE A 84 -16.51 -3.48 1.54
CA ILE A 84 -17.23 -4.40 2.43
C ILE A 84 -18.11 -3.64 3.44
N ALA A 85 -17.53 -2.71 4.20
CA ALA A 85 -18.26 -1.96 5.23
C ALA A 85 -19.11 -0.87 4.58
N ILE A 86 -20.44 -0.98 4.69
CA ILE A 86 -21.36 0.07 4.22
C ILE A 86 -21.26 1.28 5.15
N SER A 87 -20.56 2.29 4.68
CA SER A 87 -20.24 3.53 5.40
C SER A 87 -20.12 4.67 4.38
N PRO A 88 -19.99 5.93 4.79
CA PRO A 88 -19.70 7.03 3.85
C PRO A 88 -18.43 6.81 3.00
N ASP A 89 -17.52 5.94 3.44
CA ASP A 89 -16.28 5.56 2.77
C ASP A 89 -16.46 4.42 1.75
N HIS A 90 -17.65 3.84 1.65
CA HIS A 90 -17.93 2.77 0.69
C HIS A 90 -18.15 3.35 -0.71
N VAL A 91 -17.54 2.74 -1.72
CA VAL A 91 -17.58 3.24 -3.12
C VAL A 91 -18.98 3.46 -3.67
N SER A 92 -19.99 2.68 -3.22
CA SER A 92 -21.39 2.87 -3.65
C SER A 92 -22.07 4.07 -3.01
N GLN A 93 -21.51 4.67 -1.98
CA GLN A 93 -22.07 5.84 -1.28
C GLN A 93 -21.52 7.15 -1.84
N VAL A 94 -20.52 7.09 -2.71
CA VAL A 94 -19.87 8.24 -3.34
C VAL A 94 -20.34 8.39 -4.78
N ALA A 95 -20.78 9.58 -5.19
CA ALA A 95 -21.20 9.85 -6.56
C ALA A 95 -20.04 9.65 -7.55
N PHE A 96 -20.32 9.03 -8.70
CA PHE A 96 -19.31 8.76 -9.74
C PHE A 96 -19.09 9.98 -10.65
N GLU A 97 -18.72 11.10 -10.03
CA GLU A 97 -18.43 12.37 -10.71
C GLU A 97 -17.42 13.20 -9.91
N GLY A 98 -16.68 14.09 -10.57
CA GLY A 98 -15.73 14.98 -9.92
C GLY A 98 -14.73 14.27 -9.02
N TRP A 99 -14.64 14.68 -7.75
CA TRP A 99 -13.76 14.07 -6.75
C TRP A 99 -14.16 12.64 -6.41
N GLY A 100 -15.45 12.29 -6.53
CA GLY A 100 -15.93 10.93 -6.31
C GLY A 100 -15.44 9.95 -7.39
N LEU A 101 -15.29 10.39 -8.62
CA LEU A 101 -14.64 9.61 -9.68
C LEU A 101 -13.17 9.33 -9.31
N LEU A 102 -12.42 10.35 -8.88
CA LEU A 102 -11.04 10.19 -8.43
C LEU A 102 -10.94 9.21 -7.26
N PHE A 103 -11.83 9.34 -6.26
CA PHE A 103 -11.92 8.45 -5.11
C PHE A 103 -12.08 6.99 -5.54
N GLN A 104 -13.08 6.68 -6.37
CA GLN A 104 -13.38 5.31 -6.78
C GLN A 104 -12.28 4.70 -7.67
N VAL A 105 -11.75 5.48 -8.64
CA VAL A 105 -10.66 5.01 -9.51
C VAL A 105 -9.39 4.74 -8.69
N THR A 106 -9.05 5.64 -7.77
CA THR A 106 -7.84 5.45 -6.95
C THR A 106 -8.02 4.34 -5.92
N ALA A 107 -9.22 4.11 -5.37
CA ALA A 107 -9.49 2.96 -4.50
C ALA A 107 -9.19 1.62 -5.20
N ILE A 108 -9.60 1.47 -6.47
CA ILE A 108 -9.29 0.27 -7.27
C ILE A 108 -7.79 0.22 -7.61
N LEU A 109 -7.22 1.35 -8.04
CA LEU A 109 -5.80 1.43 -8.40
C LEU A 109 -4.90 1.03 -7.23
N ILE A 110 -5.20 1.48 -6.01
CA ILE A 110 -4.46 1.12 -4.80
C ILE A 110 -4.47 -0.37 -4.57
N LEU A 111 -5.61 -1.05 -4.69
CA LEU A 111 -5.68 -2.51 -4.53
C LEU A 111 -4.75 -3.24 -5.51
N ILE A 112 -4.68 -2.78 -6.76
CA ILE A 112 -3.79 -3.36 -7.79
C ILE A 112 -2.33 -3.11 -7.43
N VAL A 113 -1.98 -1.87 -7.10
CA VAL A 113 -0.61 -1.47 -6.76
C VAL A 113 -0.12 -2.20 -5.51
N ASP A 114 -0.96 -2.29 -4.50
CA ASP A 114 -0.64 -2.98 -3.24
C ASP A 114 -0.51 -4.49 -3.44
N GLY A 115 -1.35 -5.08 -4.30
CA GLY A 115 -1.21 -6.48 -4.71
C GLY A 115 0.13 -6.77 -5.38
N LEU A 116 0.56 -5.89 -6.29
CA LEU A 116 1.88 -5.97 -6.91
C LEU A 116 3.00 -5.77 -5.88
N GLY A 117 2.86 -4.81 -4.97
CA GLY A 117 3.83 -4.53 -3.91
C GLY A 117 4.00 -5.69 -2.94
N ALA A 118 2.89 -6.30 -2.49
CA ALA A 118 2.92 -7.51 -1.68
C ALA A 118 3.58 -8.68 -2.43
N GLY A 119 3.27 -8.84 -3.72
CA GLY A 119 3.91 -9.83 -4.60
C GLY A 119 5.42 -9.64 -4.72
N ILE A 120 5.88 -8.40 -4.87
CA ILE A 120 7.32 -8.07 -4.92
C ILE A 120 7.99 -8.38 -3.58
N GLY A 121 7.37 -8.01 -2.44
CA GLY A 121 7.89 -8.32 -1.12
C GLY A 121 8.01 -9.83 -0.88
N PHE A 122 6.99 -10.59 -1.25
CA PHE A 122 7.00 -12.05 -1.16
C PHE A 122 8.07 -12.68 -2.06
N TRP A 123 8.15 -12.26 -3.31
CA TRP A 123 9.18 -12.72 -4.25
C TRP A 123 10.60 -12.44 -3.74
N ALA A 124 10.83 -11.26 -3.15
CA ALA A 124 12.10 -10.90 -2.54
C ALA A 124 12.49 -11.88 -1.42
N LEU A 125 11.56 -12.18 -0.52
CA LEU A 125 11.78 -13.12 0.59
C LEU A 125 12.10 -14.54 0.11
N ARG A 126 11.39 -15.03 -0.92
CA ARG A 126 11.68 -16.34 -1.53
C ARG A 126 13.07 -16.41 -2.13
N ASN A 127 13.53 -15.37 -2.83
CA ASN A 127 14.86 -15.33 -3.42
C ASN A 127 15.96 -15.34 -2.33
N ILE A 128 15.74 -14.65 -1.22
CA ILE A 128 16.66 -14.66 -0.08
C ILE A 128 16.80 -16.08 0.49
N GLN A 129 15.68 -16.78 0.73
CA GLN A 129 15.68 -18.14 1.25
C GLN A 129 16.41 -19.14 0.32
N GLN A 130 16.19 -19.01 -1.00
CA GLN A 130 16.87 -19.87 -1.97
C GLN A 130 18.37 -19.66 -1.99
N GLN A 131 18.85 -18.42 -1.84
CA GLN A 131 20.28 -18.12 -1.76
C GLN A 131 20.93 -18.70 -0.49
N GLU A 132 20.24 -18.64 0.65
CA GLU A 132 20.70 -19.23 1.92
C GLU A 132 20.80 -20.76 1.81
N GLN A 133 19.84 -21.42 1.17
CA GLN A 133 19.84 -22.89 0.98
C GLN A 133 20.88 -23.37 -0.02
N GLY A 134 21.19 -22.58 -1.06
CA GLY A 134 22.21 -22.93 -2.05
C GLY A 134 23.66 -22.67 -1.58
N ALA A 135 23.84 -22.03 -0.43
CA ALA A 135 25.14 -21.74 0.17
C ALA A 135 25.58 -22.78 1.22
N LEU A 136 24.70 -23.75 1.55
CA LEU A 136 24.97 -24.91 2.43
C LEU A 136 25.40 -26.13 1.62
#